data_92511719b349bfd915671e0b987fddf2
#
_entry.id   92511719b349bfd915671e0b987fddf2
#
_cell.length_a   1.000
_cell.length_b   1.000
_cell.length_c   1.000
_cell.angle_alpha   90.00
_cell.angle_beta   90.00
_cell.angle_gamma   90.00
#
_symmetry.space_group_name_H-M   'P 1'
#
loop_
_entity.id
_entity.type
_entity.pdbx_description
1 polymer ?
#
loop_
_entity_poly.entity_id
_entity_poly.type
_entity_poly.pdbx_seq_one_letter_code
_entity_poly.pdbx_strand_id
1 'polypeptide(L)'
;TITLADEENKNALGQSLTAGLFESLTSANEDPDVRVITLTHSGTVFCAGANLKERSAGTGAPDMGSIGFDKALSLIQTGPKPVVARITGAAMGGGVGLAAAADISIATENAKFGFTEVRLGVAPAVISVVCLPKMRRGEAMEAFLRGNRFTGKEAAELGIISRAVPEKDIDAAVQEVINDLLRGGPMALGAAKRLVNEIPRMTQEDAFPWAADFSAELFASDEAAEGMEAFLQRR
;
A
#
# COMPACT_ATOMS: atom_id res chain seq x y z
N THR A 1 -7.77 -4.67 11.00
CA THR A 1 -7.33 -5.51 9.87
C THR A 1 -8.39 -5.50 8.77
N ILE A 2 -7.97 -5.27 7.53
CA ILE A 2 -8.78 -5.40 6.31
C ILE A 2 -8.32 -6.66 5.59
N THR A 3 -9.26 -7.57 5.33
CA THR A 3 -8.96 -8.86 4.67
C THR A 3 -9.68 -8.92 3.32
N LEU A 4 -8.91 -9.10 2.24
CA LEU A 4 -9.48 -9.44 0.94
C LEU A 4 -10.02 -10.88 1.03
N ALA A 5 -11.34 -11.08 0.92
CA ALA A 5 -12.01 -12.32 1.25
C ALA A 5 -12.97 -12.82 0.15
N ASP A 6 -12.55 -12.69 -1.10
CA ASP A 6 -13.22 -13.26 -2.28
C ASP A 6 -12.38 -14.39 -2.87
N GLU A 7 -12.26 -15.50 -2.09
CA GLU A 7 -11.42 -16.64 -2.47
C GLU A 7 -11.88 -17.31 -3.77
N GLU A 8 -13.17 -17.34 -4.02
CA GLU A 8 -13.76 -17.92 -5.24
C GLU A 8 -13.21 -17.24 -6.50
N ASN A 9 -13.07 -15.93 -6.48
CA ASN A 9 -12.47 -15.15 -7.57
C ASN A 9 -11.01 -14.82 -7.33
N LYS A 10 -10.34 -15.50 -6.36
CA LYS A 10 -8.92 -15.27 -6.03
C LYS A 10 -8.62 -13.81 -5.69
N ASN A 11 -9.53 -13.18 -4.97
CA ASN A 11 -9.44 -11.77 -4.60
C ASN A 11 -9.21 -10.85 -5.81
N ALA A 12 -9.83 -11.18 -6.96
CA ALA A 12 -9.77 -10.34 -8.15
C ALA A 12 -10.53 -9.02 -7.93
N LEU A 13 -9.98 -7.93 -8.45
CA LEU A 13 -10.51 -6.58 -8.31
C LEU A 13 -11.71 -6.37 -9.22
N GLY A 14 -12.86 -6.89 -8.79
CA GLY A 14 -14.18 -6.59 -9.31
C GLY A 14 -14.78 -5.37 -8.59
N GLN A 15 -15.97 -4.97 -9.02
CA GLN A 15 -16.66 -3.81 -8.47
C GLN A 15 -16.90 -3.93 -6.96
N SER A 16 -17.42 -5.08 -6.52
CA SER A 16 -17.77 -5.34 -5.11
C SER A 16 -16.52 -5.31 -4.21
N LEU A 17 -15.44 -6.03 -4.58
CA LEU A 17 -14.22 -6.08 -3.78
C LEU A 17 -13.55 -4.70 -3.70
N THR A 18 -13.54 -3.95 -4.81
CA THR A 18 -12.93 -2.62 -4.86
C THR A 18 -13.71 -1.61 -4.01
N ALA A 19 -15.04 -1.63 -4.08
CA ALA A 19 -15.91 -0.79 -3.25
C ALA A 19 -15.75 -1.11 -1.76
N GLY A 20 -15.83 -2.39 -1.39
CA GLY A 20 -15.64 -2.83 0.00
C GLY A 20 -14.27 -2.51 0.57
N LEU A 21 -13.21 -2.60 -0.25
CA LEU A 21 -11.87 -2.17 0.15
C LEU A 21 -11.83 -0.67 0.44
N PHE A 22 -12.39 0.16 -0.46
CA PHE A 22 -12.41 1.60 -0.29
C PHE A 22 -13.23 2.02 0.95
N GLU A 23 -14.41 1.44 1.14
CA GLU A 23 -15.26 1.68 2.31
C GLU A 23 -14.56 1.28 3.62
N SER A 24 -13.91 0.11 3.63
CA SER A 24 -13.15 -0.36 4.80
C SER A 24 -11.96 0.54 5.14
N LEU A 25 -11.24 1.03 4.12
CA LEU A 25 -10.14 1.98 4.30
C LEU A 25 -10.66 3.33 4.83
N THR A 26 -11.78 3.81 4.30
CA THR A 26 -12.42 5.07 4.75
C THR A 26 -12.82 4.95 6.20
N SER A 27 -13.59 3.93 6.54
CA SER A 27 -14.04 3.68 7.92
C SER A 27 -12.85 3.54 8.90
N ALA A 28 -11.81 2.78 8.51
CA ALA A 28 -10.63 2.63 9.34
C ALA A 28 -9.85 3.95 9.54
N ASN A 29 -9.84 4.83 8.53
CA ASN A 29 -9.20 6.15 8.66
C ASN A 29 -10.00 7.12 9.55
N GLU A 30 -11.31 7.00 9.59
CA GLU A 30 -12.20 7.83 10.40
C GLU A 30 -12.31 7.36 11.87
N ASP A 31 -12.07 6.08 12.14
CA ASP A 31 -12.19 5.47 13.47
C ASP A 31 -11.02 5.92 14.38
N PRO A 32 -11.23 6.68 15.46
CA PRO A 32 -10.18 7.17 16.34
C PRO A 32 -9.43 6.05 17.09
N ASP A 33 -10.03 4.87 17.25
CA ASP A 33 -9.40 3.73 17.93
C ASP A 33 -8.44 2.95 17.03
N VAL A 34 -8.49 3.17 15.70
CA VAL A 34 -7.57 2.56 14.74
C VAL A 34 -6.30 3.38 14.62
N ARG A 35 -5.16 2.79 14.93
CA ARG A 35 -3.82 3.41 14.83
C ARG A 35 -3.04 2.98 13.59
N VAL A 36 -3.19 1.73 13.19
CA VAL A 36 -2.50 1.09 12.06
C VAL A 36 -3.50 0.20 11.33
N ILE A 37 -3.44 0.18 10.01
CA ILE A 37 -4.28 -0.67 9.15
C ILE A 37 -3.41 -1.81 8.63
N THR A 38 -3.80 -3.06 8.88
CA THR A 38 -3.19 -4.23 8.25
C THR A 38 -4.06 -4.66 7.07
N LEU A 39 -3.49 -4.70 5.86
CA LEU A 39 -4.11 -5.23 4.66
C LEU A 39 -3.60 -6.64 4.41
N THR A 40 -4.49 -7.62 4.37
CA THR A 40 -4.16 -9.03 4.16
C THR A 40 -5.21 -9.74 3.29
N HIS A 41 -5.15 -11.05 3.21
CA HIS A 41 -6.07 -11.85 2.40
C HIS A 41 -6.42 -13.18 3.06
N SER A 42 -7.56 -13.73 2.69
CA SER A 42 -7.90 -15.14 2.88
C SER A 42 -7.53 -15.96 1.64
N GLY A 43 -7.43 -17.27 1.81
CA GLY A 43 -7.05 -18.21 0.75
C GLY A 43 -5.57 -18.11 0.36
N THR A 44 -5.24 -18.61 -0.82
CA THR A 44 -3.85 -18.77 -1.31
C THR A 44 -3.37 -17.64 -2.24
N VAL A 45 -4.22 -16.69 -2.55
CA VAL A 45 -3.94 -15.58 -3.47
C VAL A 45 -4.23 -14.26 -2.75
N PHE A 46 -3.22 -13.39 -2.67
CA PHE A 46 -3.42 -12.05 -2.13
C PHE A 46 -4.38 -11.26 -3.01
N CYS A 47 -4.08 -11.15 -4.30
CA CYS A 47 -4.98 -10.54 -5.28
C CYS A 47 -4.55 -10.94 -6.70
N ALA A 48 -5.49 -11.47 -7.48
CA ALA A 48 -5.24 -11.92 -8.85
C ALA A 48 -5.21 -10.77 -9.89
N GLY A 49 -5.40 -9.51 -9.48
CA GLY A 49 -5.51 -8.36 -10.37
C GLY A 49 -6.95 -8.09 -10.80
N ALA A 50 -7.12 -7.50 -11.98
CA ALA A 50 -8.45 -7.16 -12.48
C ALA A 50 -9.37 -8.38 -12.64
N ASN A 51 -10.65 -8.23 -12.30
CA ASN A 51 -11.66 -9.26 -12.57
C ASN A 51 -11.97 -9.31 -14.07
N LEU A 52 -11.31 -10.25 -14.77
CA LEU A 52 -11.43 -10.39 -16.22
C LEU A 52 -12.82 -10.85 -16.66
N LYS A 53 -13.58 -11.54 -15.81
CA LYS A 53 -14.95 -11.95 -16.10
C LYS A 53 -15.88 -10.74 -16.23
N GLU A 54 -15.81 -9.82 -15.24
CA GLU A 54 -16.59 -8.58 -15.29
C GLU A 54 -16.18 -7.71 -16.46
N ARG A 55 -14.88 -7.58 -16.77
CA ARG A 55 -14.39 -6.77 -17.89
C ARG A 55 -14.80 -7.33 -19.24
N SER A 56 -14.76 -8.64 -19.44
CA SER A 56 -15.20 -9.28 -20.69
C SER A 56 -16.70 -9.23 -20.91
N ALA A 57 -17.50 -9.18 -19.85
CA ALA A 57 -18.95 -9.02 -19.92
C ALA A 57 -19.41 -7.58 -20.23
N GLY A 58 -18.50 -6.64 -20.36
CA GLY A 58 -18.79 -5.21 -20.55
C GLY A 58 -19.36 -4.53 -19.28
N THR A 59 -19.51 -5.26 -18.19
CA THR A 59 -20.00 -4.76 -16.88
C THR A 59 -18.87 -4.12 -16.06
N GLY A 60 -17.62 -4.28 -16.48
CA GLY A 60 -16.43 -3.75 -15.80
C GLY A 60 -15.86 -2.47 -16.42
N ALA A 61 -16.58 -1.80 -17.34
CA ALA A 61 -16.30 -0.41 -17.67
C ALA A 61 -16.55 0.44 -16.42
N PRO A 62 -15.73 1.46 -16.10
CA PRO A 62 -16.03 2.34 -15.00
C PRO A 62 -17.43 2.94 -15.24
N ASP A 63 -18.41 2.47 -14.48
CA ASP A 63 -19.66 3.20 -14.35
C ASP A 63 -19.30 4.55 -13.73
N MET A 64 -19.80 5.65 -14.25
CA MET A 64 -19.48 7.01 -13.76
C MET A 64 -19.84 7.22 -12.27
N GLY A 65 -20.48 6.24 -11.63
CA GLY A 65 -20.79 6.19 -10.20
C GLY A 65 -20.00 5.16 -9.39
N SER A 66 -19.19 4.30 -10.03
CA SER A 66 -18.42 3.29 -9.30
C SER A 66 -17.14 3.87 -8.71
N ILE A 67 -16.80 3.45 -7.48
CA ILE A 67 -15.52 3.79 -6.87
C ILE A 67 -14.42 3.07 -7.63
N GLY A 68 -13.56 3.82 -8.30
CA GLY A 68 -12.44 3.28 -9.07
C GLY A 68 -11.35 2.70 -8.15
N PHE A 69 -10.62 1.71 -8.65
CA PHE A 69 -9.48 1.11 -7.95
C PHE A 69 -8.37 2.14 -7.65
N ASP A 70 -8.21 3.16 -8.48
CA ASP A 70 -7.33 4.30 -8.28
C ASP A 70 -7.62 5.05 -6.97
N LYS A 71 -8.90 5.17 -6.59
CA LYS A 71 -9.32 5.81 -5.33
C LYS A 71 -8.87 5.02 -4.10
N ALA A 72 -8.98 3.67 -4.17
CA ALA A 72 -8.48 2.81 -3.09
C ALA A 72 -6.95 2.92 -2.95
N LEU A 73 -6.20 2.89 -4.06
CA LEU A 73 -4.75 3.09 -4.06
C LEU A 73 -4.35 4.47 -3.50
N SER A 74 -5.06 5.52 -3.94
CA SER A 74 -4.85 6.88 -3.44
C SER A 74 -5.09 6.96 -1.93
N LEU A 75 -6.19 6.38 -1.43
CA LEU A 75 -6.52 6.40 0.00
C LEU A 75 -5.51 5.62 0.85
N ILE A 76 -4.97 4.52 0.33
CA ILE A 76 -3.86 3.81 0.98
C ILE A 76 -2.65 4.75 1.13
N GLN A 77 -2.28 5.51 0.10
CA GLN A 77 -1.11 6.39 0.12
C GLN A 77 -1.32 7.68 0.91
N THR A 78 -2.52 8.29 0.82
CA THR A 78 -2.77 9.63 1.36
C THR A 78 -3.56 9.65 2.67
N GLY A 79 -4.17 8.51 3.05
CA GLY A 79 -4.87 8.41 4.33
C GLY A 79 -3.93 8.63 5.52
N PRO A 80 -4.45 9.14 6.65
CA PRO A 80 -3.63 9.56 7.78
C PRO A 80 -2.98 8.39 8.54
N LYS A 81 -3.48 7.17 8.36
CA LYS A 81 -3.00 6.01 9.11
C LYS A 81 -2.02 5.16 8.31
N PRO A 82 -0.96 4.64 8.93
CA PRO A 82 -0.06 3.69 8.27
C PRO A 82 -0.80 2.42 7.83
N VAL A 83 -0.52 1.97 6.62
CA VAL A 83 -1.03 0.72 6.05
C VAL A 83 0.11 -0.27 5.90
N VAL A 84 0.00 -1.41 6.59
CA VAL A 84 0.96 -2.52 6.53
C VAL A 84 0.34 -3.66 5.73
N ALA A 85 0.93 -4.04 4.60
CA ALA A 85 0.48 -5.18 3.81
C ALA A 85 1.20 -6.46 4.25
N ARG A 86 0.41 -7.51 4.56
CA ARG A 86 0.84 -8.87 4.85
C ARG A 86 0.47 -9.77 3.68
N ILE A 87 1.47 -10.31 2.99
CA ILE A 87 1.27 -10.99 1.70
C ILE A 87 1.89 -12.38 1.76
N THR A 88 1.05 -13.43 1.85
CA THR A 88 1.49 -14.82 1.83
C THR A 88 1.18 -15.54 0.51
N GLY A 89 0.33 -14.94 -0.32
CA GLY A 89 -0.14 -15.47 -1.59
C GLY A 89 0.30 -14.67 -2.80
N ALA A 90 -0.14 -15.12 -3.97
CA ALA A 90 0.19 -14.47 -5.23
C ALA A 90 -0.44 -13.07 -5.34
N ALA A 91 0.33 -12.11 -5.85
CA ALA A 91 -0.09 -10.73 -6.15
C ALA A 91 0.17 -10.44 -7.64
N MET A 92 -0.87 -10.34 -8.45
CA MET A 92 -0.76 -10.11 -9.89
C MET A 92 -1.40 -8.79 -10.28
N GLY A 93 -0.79 -8.08 -11.19
CA GLY A 93 -1.36 -6.83 -11.72
C GLY A 93 -1.78 -5.86 -10.63
N GLY A 94 -3.08 -5.60 -10.50
CA GLY A 94 -3.63 -4.76 -9.42
C GLY A 94 -3.24 -5.19 -8.01
N GLY A 95 -2.98 -6.48 -7.78
CA GLY A 95 -2.45 -6.98 -6.51
C GLY A 95 -1.03 -6.49 -6.22
N VAL A 96 -0.18 -6.37 -7.26
CA VAL A 96 1.12 -5.71 -7.13
C VAL A 96 0.92 -4.23 -6.79
N GLY A 97 -0.08 -3.59 -7.41
CA GLY A 97 -0.45 -2.21 -7.09
C GLY A 97 -0.84 -2.01 -5.63
N LEU A 98 -1.64 -2.91 -5.05
CA LEU A 98 -2.00 -2.87 -3.62
C LEU A 98 -0.75 -3.03 -2.73
N ALA A 99 0.12 -3.99 -3.07
CA ALA A 99 1.37 -4.19 -2.35
C ALA A 99 2.29 -2.96 -2.40
N ALA A 100 2.38 -2.32 -3.57
CA ALA A 100 3.21 -1.13 -3.77
C ALA A 100 2.61 0.13 -3.13
N ALA A 101 1.28 0.25 -3.09
CA ALA A 101 0.60 1.39 -2.47
C ALA A 101 0.72 1.40 -0.94
N ALA A 102 0.77 0.24 -0.30
CA ALA A 102 0.94 0.14 1.14
C ALA A 102 2.26 0.80 1.59
N ASP A 103 2.21 1.43 2.77
CA ASP A 103 3.37 2.14 3.33
C ASP A 103 4.50 1.17 3.65
N ILE A 104 4.16 0.03 4.24
CA ILE A 104 5.10 -1.05 4.53
C ILE A 104 4.49 -2.36 4.04
N SER A 105 5.20 -3.06 3.18
CA SER A 105 4.73 -4.32 2.61
C SER A 105 5.69 -5.45 2.95
N ILE A 106 5.17 -6.50 3.56
CA ILE A 106 5.93 -7.69 3.93
C ILE A 106 5.32 -8.90 3.23
N ALA A 107 6.12 -9.62 2.45
CA ALA A 107 5.69 -10.82 1.77
C ALA A 107 6.50 -12.04 2.19
N THR A 108 5.95 -13.24 1.95
CA THR A 108 6.77 -14.45 2.00
C THR A 108 7.72 -14.47 0.81
N GLU A 109 8.94 -15.00 1.02
CA GLU A 109 9.98 -15.07 -0.03
C GLU A 109 9.50 -15.76 -1.31
N ASN A 110 8.63 -16.77 -1.18
CA ASN A 110 8.12 -17.57 -2.29
C ASN A 110 6.81 -17.05 -2.89
N ALA A 111 6.18 -16.02 -2.32
CA ALA A 111 5.00 -15.38 -2.90
C ALA A 111 5.28 -14.97 -4.35
N LYS A 112 4.28 -15.08 -5.22
CA LYS A 112 4.44 -14.78 -6.64
C LYS A 112 3.87 -13.42 -6.97
N PHE A 113 4.68 -12.59 -7.61
CA PHE A 113 4.32 -11.29 -8.13
C PHE A 113 4.42 -11.26 -9.65
N GLY A 114 3.76 -10.31 -10.30
CA GLY A 114 3.94 -10.13 -11.75
C GLY A 114 3.06 -9.05 -12.36
N PHE A 115 3.63 -8.33 -13.31
CA PHE A 115 2.92 -7.38 -14.19
C PHE A 115 2.49 -8.10 -15.46
N THR A 116 1.45 -8.96 -15.34
CA THR A 116 1.07 -9.89 -16.41
C THR A 116 0.17 -9.28 -17.47
N GLU A 117 -0.18 -8.03 -17.36
CA GLU A 117 -1.12 -7.29 -18.22
C GLU A 117 -0.70 -7.31 -19.70
N VAL A 118 0.59 -7.18 -19.99
CA VAL A 118 1.09 -7.19 -21.39
C VAL A 118 0.80 -8.50 -22.11
N ARG A 119 0.64 -9.60 -21.40
CA ARG A 119 0.23 -10.89 -21.97
C ARG A 119 -1.25 -10.96 -22.35
N LEU A 120 -2.03 -9.99 -21.88
CA LEU A 120 -3.45 -9.82 -22.18
C LEU A 120 -3.67 -8.71 -23.24
N GLY A 121 -2.60 -8.13 -23.78
CA GLY A 121 -2.67 -7.03 -24.74
C GLY A 121 -2.98 -5.67 -24.12
N VAL A 122 -2.79 -5.52 -22.80
CA VAL A 122 -2.97 -4.25 -22.08
C VAL A 122 -1.72 -3.91 -21.27
N ALA A 123 -1.64 -2.70 -20.73
CA ALA A 123 -0.53 -2.28 -19.87
C ALA A 123 -0.99 -2.07 -18.43
N PRO A 124 -0.11 -2.25 -17.43
CA PRO A 124 -0.40 -2.02 -16.01
C PRO A 124 -0.47 -0.51 -15.67
N ALA A 125 -1.39 0.23 -16.35
CA ALA A 125 -1.42 1.69 -16.35
C ALA A 125 -1.73 2.28 -14.97
N VAL A 126 -2.84 1.88 -14.31
CA VAL A 126 -3.25 2.44 -13.01
C VAL A 126 -2.19 2.20 -11.93
N ILE A 127 -1.68 0.98 -11.86
CA ILE A 127 -0.71 0.61 -10.84
C ILE A 127 0.69 1.17 -11.10
N SER A 128 0.98 1.64 -12.31
CA SER A 128 2.25 2.29 -12.61
C SER A 128 2.49 3.51 -11.73
N VAL A 129 1.42 4.22 -11.34
CA VAL A 129 1.47 5.41 -10.47
C VAL A 129 2.09 5.09 -9.11
N VAL A 130 1.81 3.92 -8.55
CA VAL A 130 2.31 3.49 -7.23
C VAL A 130 3.56 2.61 -7.31
N CYS A 131 3.79 1.93 -8.43
CA CYS A 131 4.93 1.03 -8.60
C CYS A 131 6.19 1.74 -9.10
N LEU A 132 6.08 2.58 -10.14
CA LEU A 132 7.24 3.20 -10.78
C LEU A 132 8.06 4.10 -9.86
N PRO A 133 7.48 4.88 -8.92
CA PRO A 133 8.26 5.67 -7.98
C PRO A 133 9.16 4.84 -7.04
N LYS A 134 8.87 3.55 -6.87
CA LYS A 134 9.63 2.62 -6.01
C LYS A 134 10.72 1.86 -6.76
N MET A 135 10.71 1.87 -8.10
CA MET A 135 11.55 1.02 -8.93
C MET A 135 12.63 1.82 -9.64
N ARG A 136 13.80 1.22 -9.81
CA ARG A 136 14.81 1.75 -10.75
C ARG A 136 14.30 1.55 -12.18
N ARG A 137 14.53 2.55 -13.04
CA ARG A 137 13.98 2.59 -14.40
C ARG A 137 14.28 1.34 -15.23
N GLY A 138 15.50 0.80 -15.15
CA GLY A 138 15.89 -0.40 -15.91
C GLY A 138 15.12 -1.64 -15.47
N GLU A 139 14.97 -1.83 -14.17
CA GLU A 139 14.23 -2.94 -13.57
C GLU A 139 12.72 -2.82 -13.84
N ALA A 140 12.18 -1.61 -13.75
CA ALA A 140 10.79 -1.35 -14.10
C ALA A 140 10.52 -1.70 -15.58
N MET A 141 11.41 -1.30 -16.49
CA MET A 141 11.29 -1.60 -17.92
C MET A 141 11.29 -3.12 -18.15
N GLU A 142 12.21 -3.86 -17.51
CA GLU A 142 12.27 -5.31 -17.64
C GLU A 142 10.99 -5.97 -17.12
N ALA A 143 10.58 -5.64 -15.89
CA ALA A 143 9.42 -6.27 -15.24
C ALA A 143 8.10 -5.99 -15.99
N PHE A 144 7.90 -4.75 -16.43
CA PHE A 144 6.68 -4.33 -17.13
C PHE A 144 6.59 -4.91 -18.54
N LEU A 145 7.71 -4.98 -19.30
CA LEU A 145 7.70 -5.47 -20.68
C LEU A 145 7.67 -6.99 -20.77
N ARG A 146 8.38 -7.71 -19.89
CA ARG A 146 8.42 -9.17 -19.93
C ARG A 146 7.13 -9.82 -19.47
N GLY A 147 6.37 -9.19 -18.57
CA GLY A 147 5.16 -9.78 -18.00
C GLY A 147 5.39 -11.13 -17.30
N ASN A 148 6.62 -11.42 -16.89
CA ASN A 148 6.98 -12.64 -16.17
C ASN A 148 6.59 -12.55 -14.69
N ARG A 149 6.56 -13.71 -14.04
CA ARG A 149 6.39 -13.79 -12.60
C ARG A 149 7.77 -13.73 -11.93
N PHE A 150 7.80 -13.11 -10.76
CA PHE A 150 8.96 -13.04 -9.88
C PHE A 150 8.53 -13.36 -8.44
N THR A 151 9.48 -13.67 -7.60
CA THR A 151 9.25 -14.07 -6.19
C THR A 151 9.08 -12.85 -5.28
N GLY A 152 8.61 -13.07 -4.04
CA GLY A 152 8.59 -12.03 -3.02
C GLY A 152 9.98 -11.46 -2.72
N LYS A 153 11.01 -12.32 -2.75
CA LYS A 153 12.40 -11.88 -2.60
C LYS A 153 12.81 -10.91 -3.72
N GLU A 154 12.54 -11.28 -4.97
CA GLU A 154 12.79 -10.41 -6.12
C GLU A 154 11.93 -9.12 -6.08
N ALA A 155 10.69 -9.19 -5.58
CA ALA A 155 9.84 -8.01 -5.40
C ALA A 155 10.43 -7.01 -4.40
N ALA A 156 11.07 -7.49 -3.34
CA ALA A 156 11.81 -6.66 -2.40
C ALA A 156 13.08 -6.05 -3.02
N GLU A 157 13.83 -6.83 -3.79
CA GLU A 157 15.01 -6.36 -4.53
C GLU A 157 14.64 -5.28 -5.57
N LEU A 158 13.49 -5.42 -6.22
CA LEU A 158 12.92 -4.43 -7.15
C LEU A 158 12.39 -3.16 -6.45
N GLY A 159 12.28 -3.16 -5.12
CA GLY A 159 11.75 -2.05 -4.33
C GLY A 159 10.23 -1.96 -4.30
N ILE A 160 9.49 -2.89 -4.90
CA ILE A 160 8.01 -2.91 -4.95
C ILE A 160 7.43 -3.10 -3.55
N ILE A 161 8.03 -3.98 -2.76
CA ILE A 161 7.69 -4.23 -1.36
C ILE A 161 8.86 -3.90 -0.43
N SER A 162 8.58 -3.70 0.86
CA SER A 162 9.59 -3.30 1.83
C SER A 162 10.56 -4.42 2.17
N ARG A 163 10.07 -5.65 2.35
CA ARG A 163 10.90 -6.83 2.63
C ARG A 163 10.17 -8.13 2.33
N ALA A 164 10.96 -9.19 2.12
CA ALA A 164 10.47 -10.56 2.07
C ALA A 164 11.10 -11.38 3.19
N VAL A 165 10.33 -12.29 3.77
CA VAL A 165 10.75 -13.14 4.89
C VAL A 165 10.32 -14.60 4.65
N PRO A 166 10.96 -15.60 5.30
CA PRO A 166 10.45 -16.96 5.30
C PRO A 166 8.99 -17.02 5.78
N GLU A 167 8.20 -17.94 5.23
CA GLU A 167 6.77 -18.06 5.53
C GLU A 167 6.47 -18.19 7.03
N LYS A 168 7.29 -18.94 7.75
CA LYS A 168 7.15 -19.11 9.22
C LYS A 168 7.35 -17.83 10.03
N ASP A 169 8.03 -16.84 9.47
CA ASP A 169 8.44 -15.61 10.17
C ASP A 169 7.54 -14.40 9.82
N ILE A 170 6.57 -14.55 8.88
CA ILE A 170 5.82 -13.40 8.38
C ILE A 170 4.97 -12.71 9.44
N ASP A 171 4.31 -13.48 10.30
CA ASP A 171 3.45 -12.91 11.33
C ASP A 171 4.27 -12.14 12.38
N ALA A 172 5.42 -12.69 12.77
CA ALA A 172 6.36 -12.02 13.67
C ALA A 172 6.91 -10.73 13.05
N ALA A 173 7.28 -10.77 11.77
CA ALA A 173 7.80 -9.61 11.05
C ALA A 173 6.75 -8.48 10.87
N VAL A 174 5.49 -8.84 10.64
CA VAL A 174 4.37 -7.88 10.58
C VAL A 174 4.10 -7.29 11.97
N GLN A 175 4.05 -8.14 13.00
CA GLN A 175 3.79 -7.69 14.37
C GLN A 175 4.90 -6.78 14.91
N GLU A 176 6.16 -7.04 14.58
CA GLU A 176 7.30 -6.16 14.90
C GLU A 176 7.06 -4.74 14.35
N VAL A 177 6.71 -4.63 13.07
CA VAL A 177 6.41 -3.33 12.43
C VAL A 177 5.22 -2.63 13.09
N ILE A 178 4.13 -3.36 13.36
CA ILE A 178 2.96 -2.80 14.03
C ILE A 178 3.34 -2.28 15.42
N ASN A 179 4.10 -3.04 16.18
CA ASN A 179 4.53 -2.63 17.52
C ASN A 179 5.40 -1.35 17.49
N ASP A 180 6.26 -1.22 16.48
CA ASP A 180 7.07 0.00 16.31
C ASP A 180 6.19 1.20 15.93
N LEU A 181 5.25 1.03 15.00
CA LEU A 181 4.30 2.07 14.61
C LEU A 181 3.42 2.52 15.79
N LEU A 182 2.99 1.60 16.64
CA LEU A 182 2.17 1.92 17.82
C LEU A 182 2.90 2.73 18.90
N ARG A 183 4.23 2.82 18.86
CA ARG A 183 5.03 3.70 19.74
C ARG A 183 5.07 5.15 19.24
N GLY A 184 4.80 5.38 17.95
CA GLY A 184 4.75 6.73 17.38
C GLY A 184 3.41 7.43 17.69
N GLY A 185 3.40 8.74 17.76
CA GLY A 185 2.17 9.53 17.83
C GLY A 185 1.34 9.37 16.57
N PRO A 186 0.01 9.23 16.65
CA PRO A 186 -0.83 9.03 15.45
C PRO A 186 -0.75 10.19 14.45
N MET A 187 -0.71 11.43 14.93
CA MET A 187 -0.55 12.60 14.08
C MET A 187 0.84 12.65 13.45
N ALA A 188 1.89 12.36 14.22
CA ALA A 188 3.27 12.33 13.74
C ALA A 188 3.49 11.23 12.68
N LEU A 189 2.86 10.07 12.82
CA LEU A 189 2.91 9.00 11.80
C LEU A 189 2.24 9.43 10.51
N GLY A 190 1.06 10.04 10.57
CA GLY A 190 0.39 10.61 9.40
C GLY A 190 1.20 11.71 8.74
N ALA A 191 1.81 12.59 9.53
CA ALA A 191 2.71 13.64 9.04
C ALA A 191 3.96 13.07 8.35
N ALA A 192 4.60 12.06 8.95
CA ALA A 192 5.76 11.39 8.34
C ALA A 192 5.40 10.74 6.99
N LYS A 193 4.25 10.07 6.92
CA LYS A 193 3.72 9.51 5.68
C LYS A 193 3.48 10.59 4.62
N ARG A 194 2.91 11.73 5.00
CA ARG A 194 2.70 12.89 4.14
C ARG A 194 4.03 13.42 3.59
N LEU A 195 5.05 13.58 4.43
CA LEU A 195 6.39 14.03 4.01
C LEU A 195 6.99 13.12 2.93
N VAL A 196 6.93 11.79 3.12
CA VAL A 196 7.47 10.81 2.16
C VAL A 196 6.74 10.87 0.81
N ASN A 197 5.46 11.19 0.80
CA ASN A 197 4.67 11.26 -0.42
C ASN A 197 4.75 12.62 -1.14
N GLU A 198 4.87 13.74 -0.41
CA GLU A 198 4.78 15.09 -0.98
C GLU A 198 6.14 15.67 -1.34
N ILE A 199 7.15 15.55 -0.46
CA ILE A 199 8.47 16.17 -0.68
C ILE A 199 9.13 15.78 -2.01
N PRO A 200 9.12 14.50 -2.44
CA PRO A 200 9.74 14.12 -3.72
C PRO A 200 9.10 14.73 -4.97
N ARG A 201 7.93 15.36 -4.83
CA ARG A 201 7.18 16.01 -5.92
C ARG A 201 7.43 17.51 -6.00
N MET A 202 8.14 18.08 -5.02
CA MET A 202 8.45 19.51 -4.91
C MET A 202 9.84 19.81 -5.45
N THR A 203 10.05 21.06 -5.90
CA THR A 203 11.40 21.58 -6.07
C THR A 203 12.06 21.79 -4.70
N GLN A 204 13.37 21.80 -4.62
CA GLN A 204 14.06 22.07 -3.34
C GLN A 204 13.73 23.47 -2.80
N GLU A 205 13.50 24.43 -3.69
CA GLU A 205 13.14 25.81 -3.37
C GLU A 205 11.76 25.88 -2.67
N ASP A 206 10.80 25.09 -3.14
CA ASP A 206 9.46 25.03 -2.54
C ASP A 206 9.42 24.13 -1.30
N ALA A 207 10.19 23.04 -1.31
CA ALA A 207 10.16 22.03 -0.25
C ALA A 207 10.65 22.55 1.10
N PHE A 208 11.74 23.35 1.13
CA PHE A 208 12.30 23.83 2.40
C PHE A 208 11.36 24.77 3.15
N PRO A 209 10.77 25.83 2.54
CA PRO A 209 9.80 26.67 3.23
C PRO A 209 8.59 25.88 3.71
N TRP A 210 8.02 25.04 2.84
CA TRP A 210 6.88 24.20 3.19
C TRP A 210 7.20 23.26 4.37
N ALA A 211 8.34 22.58 4.37
CA ALA A 211 8.74 21.66 5.43
C ALA A 211 9.05 22.38 6.74
N ALA A 212 9.58 23.63 6.69
CA ALA A 212 9.81 24.44 7.87
C ALA A 212 8.50 24.84 8.55
N ASP A 213 7.52 25.31 7.76
CA ASP A 213 6.19 25.66 8.26
C ASP A 213 5.48 24.42 8.84
N PHE A 214 5.51 23.31 8.11
CA PHE A 214 4.92 22.04 8.55
C PHE A 214 5.58 21.51 9.83
N SER A 215 6.90 21.65 9.97
CA SER A 215 7.61 21.29 11.21
C SER A 215 7.18 22.17 12.39
N ALA A 216 7.02 23.47 12.17
CA ALA A 216 6.54 24.38 13.22
C ALA A 216 5.12 24.04 13.69
N GLU A 217 4.21 23.71 12.77
CA GLU A 217 2.86 23.23 13.10
C GLU A 217 2.90 21.96 13.96
N LEU A 218 3.74 20.98 13.59
CA LEU A 218 3.88 19.74 14.34
C LEU A 218 4.42 19.96 15.75
N PHE A 219 5.45 20.81 15.92
CA PHE A 219 6.01 21.13 17.23
C PHE A 219 5.04 21.92 18.14
N ALA A 220 4.09 22.64 17.54
CA ALA A 220 3.06 23.39 18.28
C ALA A 220 1.86 22.51 18.71
N SER A 221 1.85 21.22 18.35
CA SER A 221 0.74 20.31 18.67
C SER A 221 0.78 19.78 20.10
N ASP A 222 -0.40 19.43 20.62
CA ASP A 222 -0.53 18.77 21.93
C ASP A 222 0.18 17.40 21.96
N GLU A 223 0.15 16.66 20.84
CA GLU A 223 0.86 15.37 20.72
C GLU A 223 2.38 15.55 20.85
N ALA A 224 2.95 16.58 20.26
CA ALA A 224 4.38 16.87 20.40
C ALA A 224 4.73 17.33 21.81
N ALA A 225 3.88 18.15 22.45
CA ALA A 225 4.06 18.59 23.82
C ALA A 225 4.11 17.40 24.80
N GLU A 226 3.14 16.48 24.72
CA GLU A 226 3.11 15.26 25.53
C GLU A 226 4.32 14.34 25.23
N GLY A 227 4.65 14.14 23.94
CA GLY A 227 5.79 13.31 23.55
C GLY A 227 7.13 13.83 24.08
N MET A 228 7.37 15.15 24.00
CA MET A 228 8.56 15.80 24.54
C MET A 228 8.61 15.69 26.07
N GLU A 229 7.49 15.91 26.75
CA GLU A 229 7.40 15.79 28.20
C GLU A 229 7.67 14.34 28.66
N ALA A 230 7.06 13.35 28.02
CA ALA A 230 7.28 11.94 28.30
C ALA A 230 8.76 11.55 28.12
N PHE A 231 9.40 12.01 27.04
CA PHE A 231 10.82 11.76 26.78
C PHE A 231 11.72 12.38 27.87
N LEU A 232 11.49 13.65 28.25
CA LEU A 232 12.28 14.34 29.28
C LEU A 232 12.10 13.69 30.65
N GLN A 233 10.91 13.20 30.95
CA GLN A 233 10.60 12.49 32.21
C GLN A 233 10.97 11.00 32.17
N ARG A 234 11.48 10.48 31.05
CA ARG A 234 11.81 9.06 30.83
C ARG A 234 10.62 8.10 31.08
N ARG A 235 9.43 8.54 30.73
CA ARG A 235 8.20 7.75 30.73
C ARG A 235 8.09 6.91 29.46
#